data_d3c319c566df23aa64560cae6976402b
#
_entry.id   d3c319c566df23aa64560cae6976402b
#
_cell.length_a   1.000
_cell.length_b   1.000
_cell.length_c   1.000
_cell.angle_alpha   90.00
_cell.angle_beta   90.00
_cell.angle_gamma   90.00
#
_symmetry.space_group_name_H-M   'P 1'
#
loop_
_entity.id
_entity.type
_entity.pdbx_description
1 polymer ?
#
loop_
_entity_poly.entity_id
_entity_poly.type
_entity_poly.pdbx_seq_one_letter_code
_entity_poly.pdbx_strand_id
1 'polypeptide(L)'
;PAARIRVLLVDDQKIIAEATKRMLADLPSTCLHYCSDPTKAIDAAKQIRPTVILQDLVMPEVDGLTLVKFFRACPETREIPLVVLSSKEEPSVKYRAFENGANDYMVKFPDKLEVLARIQYHSNAYNILCERNEAMRKLQESQNALKRELDEAENYVISLLPAKIDSADLHTDWVFKSSTELGGDCFGYDWIDSDKF
;
A
#
# COMPACT_ATOMS: atom_id res chain seq x y z
N PRO A 1 -6.51 -8.75 20.78
CA PRO A 1 -6.23 -8.77 19.34
C PRO A 1 -6.90 -7.56 18.68
N ALA A 2 -6.15 -6.86 17.81
CA ALA A 2 -6.68 -5.72 17.07
C ALA A 2 -7.87 -6.16 16.21
N ALA A 3 -8.89 -5.31 16.06
CA ALA A 3 -10.05 -5.61 15.22
C ALA A 3 -9.61 -5.84 13.77
N ARG A 4 -9.95 -6.99 13.22
CA ARG A 4 -9.61 -7.35 11.84
C ARG A 4 -10.44 -6.55 10.82
N ILE A 5 -11.66 -6.17 11.21
CA ILE A 5 -12.56 -5.33 10.40
C ILE A 5 -12.78 -4.01 11.14
N ARG A 6 -12.37 -2.92 10.52
CA ARG A 6 -12.58 -1.56 11.02
C ARG A 6 -13.46 -0.82 10.02
N VAL A 7 -14.67 -0.51 10.44
CA VAL A 7 -15.67 0.19 9.62
C VAL A 7 -15.67 1.66 10.02
N LEU A 8 -15.49 2.57 9.06
CA LEU A 8 -15.76 3.98 9.24
C LEU A 8 -17.12 4.29 8.60
N LEU A 9 -18.08 4.72 9.42
CA LEU A 9 -19.36 5.20 8.93
C LEU A 9 -19.37 6.74 8.95
N VAL A 10 -19.61 7.35 7.79
CA VAL A 10 -19.75 8.79 7.60
C VAL A 10 -21.22 9.06 7.23
N ASP A 11 -21.98 9.57 8.18
CA ASP A 11 -23.41 9.84 8.05
C ASP A 11 -23.81 10.86 9.11
N ASP A 12 -24.57 11.90 8.78
CA ASP A 12 -25.03 12.93 9.74
C ASP A 12 -26.11 12.41 10.70
N GLN A 13 -26.74 11.28 10.38
CA GLN A 13 -27.85 10.72 11.12
C GLN A 13 -27.40 9.65 12.13
N LYS A 14 -27.43 9.99 13.40
CA LYS A 14 -27.06 9.07 14.49
C LYS A 14 -27.86 7.75 14.49
N ILE A 15 -29.10 7.77 13.99
CA ILE A 15 -29.94 6.57 13.91
C ILE A 15 -29.34 5.52 12.98
N ILE A 16 -28.69 5.93 11.89
CA ILE A 16 -27.99 5.02 10.96
C ILE A 16 -26.79 4.38 11.67
N ALA A 17 -26.05 5.17 12.45
CA ALA A 17 -24.91 4.63 13.22
C ALA A 17 -25.35 3.59 14.25
N GLU A 18 -26.43 3.84 14.97
CA GLU A 18 -26.97 2.90 15.95
C GLU A 18 -27.50 1.61 15.28
N ALA A 19 -28.20 1.74 14.13
CA ALA A 19 -28.66 0.60 13.35
C ALA A 19 -27.49 -0.24 12.84
N THR A 20 -26.49 0.40 12.24
CA THR A 20 -25.27 -0.27 11.74
C THR A 20 -24.52 -0.96 12.88
N LYS A 21 -24.38 -0.32 14.04
CA LYS A 21 -23.74 -0.91 15.22
C LYS A 21 -24.43 -2.20 15.66
N ARG A 22 -25.77 -2.21 15.69
CA ARG A 22 -26.56 -3.41 16.04
C ARG A 22 -26.38 -4.53 15.01
N MET A 23 -26.33 -4.19 13.72
CA MET A 23 -26.09 -5.18 12.66
C MET A 23 -24.72 -5.83 12.79
N LEU A 24 -23.69 -5.03 13.11
CA LEU A 24 -22.31 -5.50 13.24
C LEU A 24 -22.01 -6.24 14.55
N ALA A 25 -22.92 -6.24 15.52
CA ALA A 25 -22.72 -6.91 16.82
C ALA A 25 -22.42 -8.41 16.69
N ASP A 26 -22.92 -9.08 15.63
CA ASP A 26 -22.70 -10.49 15.39
C ASP A 26 -21.42 -10.81 14.60
N LEU A 27 -20.68 -9.78 14.16
CA LEU A 27 -19.39 -9.95 13.49
C LEU A 27 -18.24 -9.90 14.50
N PRO A 28 -17.59 -11.03 14.77
CA PRO A 28 -16.45 -11.06 15.70
C PRO A 28 -15.30 -10.21 15.16
N SER A 29 -14.56 -9.57 16.06
CA SER A 29 -13.38 -8.75 15.73
C SER A 29 -13.69 -7.56 14.80
N THR A 30 -14.90 -7.00 14.87
CA THR A 30 -15.32 -5.82 14.12
C THR A 30 -15.43 -4.61 15.04
N CYS A 31 -14.92 -3.46 14.58
CA CYS A 31 -15.05 -2.17 15.25
C CYS A 31 -15.72 -1.16 14.32
N LEU A 32 -16.77 -0.49 14.80
CA LEU A 32 -17.43 0.61 14.10
C LEU A 32 -16.96 1.94 14.67
N HIS A 33 -16.48 2.80 13.80
CA HIS A 33 -16.19 4.20 14.08
C HIS A 33 -17.20 5.08 13.34
N TYR A 34 -17.77 6.03 14.03
CA TYR A 34 -18.80 6.91 13.51
C TYR A 34 -18.28 8.34 13.38
N CYS A 35 -18.46 8.93 12.21
CA CYS A 35 -18.13 10.30 11.89
C CYS A 35 -19.40 11.01 11.42
N SER A 36 -19.95 11.91 12.26
CA SER A 36 -21.17 12.69 11.93
C SER A 36 -20.87 13.95 11.13
N ASP A 37 -19.61 14.37 11.07
CA ASP A 37 -19.16 15.58 10.37
C ASP A 37 -18.36 15.18 9.13
N PRO A 38 -18.93 15.34 7.92
CA PRO A 38 -18.27 14.93 6.69
C PRO A 38 -16.96 15.69 6.44
N THR A 39 -16.79 16.89 6.99
CA THR A 39 -15.55 17.68 6.83
C THR A 39 -14.35 17.04 7.54
N LYS A 40 -14.60 16.22 8.56
CA LYS A 40 -13.60 15.49 9.35
C LYS A 40 -13.38 14.05 8.86
N ALA A 41 -14.13 13.61 7.85
CA ALA A 41 -14.13 12.22 7.43
C ALA A 41 -12.76 11.72 6.94
N ILE A 42 -12.01 12.55 6.21
CA ILE A 42 -10.66 12.22 5.71
C ILE A 42 -9.68 12.04 6.88
N ASP A 43 -9.68 12.97 7.83
CA ASP A 43 -8.79 12.90 8.99
C ASP A 43 -9.14 11.71 9.90
N ALA A 44 -10.44 11.46 10.10
CA ALA A 44 -10.89 10.27 10.79
C ALA A 44 -10.40 8.98 10.10
N ALA A 45 -10.49 8.89 8.78
CA ALA A 45 -10.00 7.74 8.03
C ALA A 45 -8.48 7.55 8.17
N LYS A 46 -7.69 8.64 8.15
CA LYS A 46 -6.23 8.57 8.38
C LYS A 46 -5.87 8.03 9.76
N GLN A 47 -6.58 8.47 10.80
CA GLN A 47 -6.36 8.03 12.18
C GLN A 47 -6.78 6.57 12.41
N ILE A 48 -7.98 6.23 11.96
CA ILE A 48 -8.62 4.93 12.21
C ILE A 48 -8.02 3.85 11.31
N ARG A 49 -7.59 4.22 10.09
CA ARG A 49 -7.18 3.29 9.02
C ARG A 49 -8.23 2.20 8.82
N PRO A 50 -9.45 2.57 8.43
CA PRO A 50 -10.54 1.61 8.28
C PRO A 50 -10.24 0.61 7.17
N THR A 51 -10.86 -0.57 7.25
CA THR A 51 -10.80 -1.59 6.18
C THR A 51 -11.93 -1.44 5.17
N VAL A 52 -12.95 -0.67 5.53
CA VAL A 52 -14.05 -0.27 4.66
C VAL A 52 -14.68 1.02 5.18
N ILE A 53 -15.10 1.89 4.26
CA ILE A 53 -15.83 3.12 4.54
C ILE A 53 -17.27 2.93 4.07
N LEU A 54 -18.23 3.24 4.93
CA LEU A 54 -19.63 3.40 4.59
C LEU A 54 -19.94 4.90 4.61
N GLN A 55 -20.44 5.45 3.52
CA GLN A 55 -20.62 6.88 3.38
C GLN A 55 -22.00 7.23 2.85
N ASP A 56 -22.72 8.10 3.54
CA ASP A 56 -23.95 8.69 3.01
C ASP A 56 -23.68 9.62 1.84
N LEU A 57 -24.60 9.64 0.88
CA LEU A 57 -24.57 10.60 -0.24
C LEU A 57 -25.19 11.95 0.10
N VAL A 58 -26.18 11.97 1.00
CA VAL A 58 -26.96 13.18 1.28
C VAL A 58 -26.66 13.65 2.70
N MET A 59 -25.71 14.52 2.82
CA MET A 59 -25.29 15.13 4.09
C MET A 59 -25.34 16.65 3.99
N PRO A 60 -25.58 17.36 5.11
CA PRO A 60 -25.45 18.81 5.16
C PRO A 60 -24.00 19.23 4.80
N GLU A 61 -23.88 20.41 4.18
CA GLU A 61 -22.61 21.10 3.91
C GLU A 61 -21.69 20.46 2.88
N VAL A 62 -21.69 19.12 2.71
CA VAL A 62 -20.82 18.42 1.78
C VAL A 62 -21.61 17.48 0.90
N ASP A 63 -21.51 17.66 -0.43
CA ASP A 63 -22.02 16.67 -1.38
C ASP A 63 -21.25 15.36 -1.27
N GLY A 64 -21.97 14.26 -1.01
CA GLY A 64 -21.36 12.95 -0.79
C GLY A 64 -20.53 12.44 -1.97
N LEU A 65 -20.91 12.76 -3.22
CA LEU A 65 -20.11 12.40 -4.40
C LEU A 65 -18.78 13.16 -4.44
N THR A 66 -18.79 14.39 -3.99
CA THR A 66 -17.56 15.20 -3.84
C THR A 66 -16.65 14.61 -2.76
N LEU A 67 -17.21 14.14 -1.65
CA LEU A 67 -16.43 13.48 -0.59
C LEU A 67 -15.78 12.18 -1.08
N VAL A 68 -16.46 11.38 -1.92
CA VAL A 68 -15.86 10.21 -2.58
C VAL A 68 -14.61 10.61 -3.35
N LYS A 69 -14.65 11.70 -4.15
CA LYS A 69 -13.47 12.20 -4.87
C LYS A 69 -12.33 12.58 -3.92
N PHE A 70 -12.64 13.22 -2.80
CA PHE A 70 -11.62 13.58 -1.81
C PHE A 70 -10.94 12.33 -1.20
N PHE A 71 -11.71 11.29 -0.86
CA PHE A 71 -11.13 10.01 -0.43
C PHE A 71 -10.19 9.42 -1.49
N ARG A 72 -10.52 9.51 -2.77
CA ARG A 72 -9.70 8.98 -3.87
C ARG A 72 -8.47 9.85 -4.20
N ALA A 73 -8.57 11.15 -3.97
CA ALA A 73 -7.44 12.07 -4.17
C ALA A 73 -6.38 11.97 -3.05
N CYS A 74 -6.76 11.49 -1.86
CA CYS A 74 -5.87 11.38 -0.71
C CYS A 74 -5.09 10.05 -0.75
N PRO A 75 -3.74 10.06 -0.78
CA PRO A 75 -2.92 8.86 -0.90
C PRO A 75 -3.18 7.81 0.19
N GLU A 76 -3.46 8.24 1.42
CA GLU A 76 -3.67 7.35 2.57
C GLU A 76 -5.03 6.67 2.57
N THR A 77 -6.00 7.19 1.80
CA THR A 77 -7.37 6.69 1.80
C THR A 77 -7.86 6.17 0.45
N ARG A 78 -7.14 6.48 -0.63
CA ARG A 78 -7.58 6.17 -2.00
C ARG A 78 -7.84 4.70 -2.29
N GLU A 79 -7.13 3.80 -1.61
CA GLU A 79 -7.25 2.35 -1.81
C GLU A 79 -8.28 1.71 -0.85
N ILE A 80 -8.77 2.46 0.16
CA ILE A 80 -9.74 1.93 1.12
C ILE A 80 -11.08 1.74 0.40
N PRO A 81 -11.69 0.55 0.47
CA PRO A 81 -13.00 0.32 -0.09
C PRO A 81 -14.04 1.27 0.48
N LEU A 82 -14.79 1.92 -0.41
CA LEU A 82 -15.83 2.88 -0.06
C LEU A 82 -17.17 2.39 -0.63
N VAL A 83 -18.11 2.13 0.24
CA VAL A 83 -19.49 1.76 -0.06
C VAL A 83 -20.38 2.97 0.20
N VAL A 84 -21.05 3.40 -0.83
CA VAL A 84 -21.99 4.53 -0.74
C VAL A 84 -23.33 4.05 -0.20
N LEU A 85 -23.87 4.76 0.78
CA LEU A 85 -25.22 4.59 1.30
C LEU A 85 -26.14 5.66 0.71
N SER A 86 -27.32 5.28 0.25
CA SER A 86 -28.30 6.21 -0.29
C SER A 86 -29.73 5.78 0.01
N SER A 87 -30.60 6.74 0.20
CA SER A 87 -32.04 6.48 0.32
C SER A 87 -32.75 6.27 -1.03
N LYS A 88 -32.00 6.43 -2.15
CA LYS A 88 -32.55 6.35 -3.52
C LYS A 88 -31.88 5.24 -4.32
N GLU A 89 -32.68 4.50 -5.11
CA GLU A 89 -32.19 3.49 -6.07
C GLU A 89 -32.12 4.01 -7.52
N GLU A 90 -31.90 5.31 -7.70
CA GLU A 90 -31.83 5.87 -9.04
C GLU A 90 -30.57 5.40 -9.78
N PRO A 91 -30.69 4.79 -10.98
CA PRO A 91 -29.54 4.31 -11.75
C PRO A 91 -28.51 5.39 -12.06
N SER A 92 -28.96 6.63 -12.29
CA SER A 92 -28.10 7.78 -12.55
C SER A 92 -27.20 8.14 -11.36
N VAL A 93 -27.73 8.08 -10.13
CA VAL A 93 -27.00 8.34 -8.88
C VAL A 93 -25.98 7.23 -8.64
N LYS A 94 -26.39 5.99 -8.83
CA LYS A 94 -25.54 4.81 -8.72
C LYS A 94 -24.37 4.85 -9.69
N TYR A 95 -24.64 5.15 -10.96
CA TYR A 95 -23.62 5.33 -11.99
C TYR A 95 -22.60 6.40 -11.60
N ARG A 96 -23.07 7.58 -11.16
CA ARG A 96 -22.20 8.67 -10.72
C ARG A 96 -21.36 8.31 -9.49
N ALA A 97 -21.87 7.52 -8.57
CA ALA A 97 -21.10 7.05 -7.42
C ALA A 97 -19.89 6.20 -7.86
N PHE A 98 -20.11 5.23 -8.75
CA PHE A 98 -19.03 4.42 -9.31
C PHE A 98 -18.05 5.24 -10.16
N GLU A 99 -18.53 6.15 -11.00
CA GLU A 99 -17.68 7.05 -11.79
C GLU A 99 -16.76 7.92 -10.92
N ASN A 100 -17.23 8.32 -9.74
CA ASN A 100 -16.43 9.07 -8.78
C ASN A 100 -15.49 8.18 -7.93
N GLY A 101 -15.52 6.85 -8.11
CA GLY A 101 -14.60 5.93 -7.47
C GLY A 101 -15.17 5.16 -6.27
N ALA A 102 -16.48 5.15 -6.05
CA ALA A 102 -17.08 4.22 -5.09
C ALA A 102 -16.84 2.76 -5.53
N ASN A 103 -16.58 1.87 -4.58
CA ASN A 103 -16.42 0.45 -4.84
C ASN A 103 -17.75 -0.30 -4.85
N ASP A 104 -18.73 0.24 -4.14
CA ASP A 104 -20.06 -0.36 -4.03
C ASP A 104 -21.11 0.68 -3.68
N TYR A 105 -22.38 0.28 -3.84
CA TYR A 105 -23.55 1.12 -3.57
C TYR A 105 -24.61 0.29 -2.86
N MET A 106 -25.16 0.82 -1.78
CA MET A 106 -26.15 0.16 -0.96
C MET A 106 -27.28 1.11 -0.60
N VAL A 107 -28.50 0.63 -0.62
CA VAL A 107 -29.65 1.44 -0.16
C VAL A 107 -29.63 1.54 1.35
N LYS A 108 -30.01 2.71 1.91
CA LYS A 108 -30.14 2.89 3.37
C LYS A 108 -31.18 1.92 3.93
N PHE A 109 -30.92 1.43 5.14
CA PHE A 109 -31.72 0.38 5.83
C PHE A 109 -31.77 -0.95 5.05
N PRO A 110 -30.61 -1.46 4.59
CA PRO A 110 -30.56 -2.72 3.91
C PRO A 110 -30.82 -3.89 4.87
N ASP A 111 -31.02 -5.08 4.31
CA ASP A 111 -31.05 -6.29 5.13
C ASP A 111 -29.71 -6.49 5.86
N LYS A 112 -29.80 -6.96 7.12
CA LYS A 112 -28.61 -7.20 7.94
C LYS A 112 -27.59 -8.10 7.25
N LEU A 113 -28.04 -9.18 6.58
CA LEU A 113 -27.15 -10.12 5.90
C LEU A 113 -26.41 -9.45 4.73
N GLU A 114 -27.07 -8.55 4.02
CA GLU A 114 -26.46 -7.77 2.96
C GLU A 114 -25.34 -6.88 3.49
N VAL A 115 -25.59 -6.12 4.57
CA VAL A 115 -24.57 -5.26 5.21
C VAL A 115 -23.35 -6.09 5.63
N LEU A 116 -23.59 -7.20 6.32
CA LEU A 116 -22.53 -8.07 6.82
C LEU A 116 -21.68 -8.64 5.67
N ALA A 117 -22.36 -9.16 4.63
CA ALA A 117 -21.70 -9.74 3.47
C ALA A 117 -20.79 -8.73 2.74
N ARG A 118 -21.30 -7.51 2.49
CA ARG A 118 -20.53 -6.46 1.80
C ARG A 118 -19.35 -5.97 2.63
N ILE A 119 -19.55 -5.70 3.92
CA ILE A 119 -18.47 -5.28 4.82
C ILE A 119 -17.38 -6.36 4.89
N GLN A 120 -17.74 -7.62 5.06
CA GLN A 120 -16.79 -8.73 5.08
C GLN A 120 -16.03 -8.86 3.76
N TYR A 121 -16.75 -8.81 2.64
CA TYR A 121 -16.16 -8.93 1.30
C TYR A 121 -15.12 -7.85 1.06
N HIS A 122 -15.50 -6.57 1.24
CA HIS A 122 -14.64 -5.45 0.97
C HIS A 122 -13.46 -5.38 1.97
N SER A 123 -13.72 -5.62 3.26
CA SER A 123 -12.65 -5.61 4.27
C SER A 123 -11.64 -6.75 4.06
N ASN A 124 -12.10 -7.95 3.71
CA ASN A 124 -11.19 -9.07 3.46
C ASN A 124 -10.34 -8.82 2.21
N ALA A 125 -10.95 -8.34 1.12
CA ALA A 125 -10.22 -8.00 -0.10
C ALA A 125 -9.15 -6.93 0.16
N TYR A 126 -9.48 -5.91 0.94
CA TYR A 126 -8.54 -4.84 1.30
C TYR A 126 -7.41 -5.33 2.21
N ASN A 127 -7.71 -6.17 3.20
CA ASN A 127 -6.69 -6.77 4.07
C ASN A 127 -5.70 -7.61 3.27
N ILE A 128 -6.18 -8.44 2.34
CA ILE A 128 -5.32 -9.23 1.45
C ILE A 128 -4.44 -8.31 0.58
N LEU A 129 -5.00 -7.23 0.06
CA LEU A 129 -4.23 -6.24 -0.72
C LEU A 129 -3.12 -5.61 0.14
N CYS A 130 -3.42 -5.20 1.37
CA CYS A 130 -2.46 -4.64 2.30
C CYS A 130 -1.34 -5.63 2.67
N GLU A 131 -1.70 -6.89 2.98
CA GLU A 131 -0.75 -7.96 3.28
C GLU A 131 0.19 -8.23 2.10
N ARG A 132 -0.37 -8.31 0.89
CA ARG A 132 0.42 -8.47 -0.34
C ARG A 132 1.41 -7.31 -0.56
N ASN A 133 0.93 -6.07 -0.43
CA ASN A 133 1.77 -4.90 -0.65
C ASN A 133 2.89 -4.81 0.39
N GLU A 134 2.61 -5.17 1.65
CA GLU A 134 3.63 -5.22 2.71
C GLU A 134 4.67 -6.32 2.45
N ALA A 135 4.25 -7.51 1.99
CA ALA A 135 5.16 -8.59 1.63
C ALA A 135 6.06 -8.20 0.44
N MET A 136 5.48 -7.55 -0.59
CA MET A 136 6.24 -7.04 -1.74
C MET A 136 7.27 -5.99 -1.32
N ARG A 137 6.89 -5.06 -0.42
CA ARG A 137 7.82 -4.04 0.09
C ARG A 137 9.00 -4.68 0.82
N LYS A 138 8.74 -5.65 1.72
CA LYS A 138 9.79 -6.38 2.45
C LYS A 138 10.72 -7.15 1.51
N LEU A 139 10.17 -7.80 0.48
CA LEU A 139 10.95 -8.51 -0.52
C LEU A 139 11.87 -7.54 -1.27
N GLN A 140 11.36 -6.41 -1.71
CA GLN A 140 12.14 -5.40 -2.43
C GLN A 140 13.26 -4.81 -1.54
N GLU A 141 12.98 -4.55 -0.26
CA GLU A 141 13.98 -4.07 0.70
C GLU A 141 15.10 -5.12 0.89
N SER A 142 14.73 -6.40 1.02
CA SER A 142 15.71 -7.49 1.14
C SER A 142 16.56 -7.64 -0.12
N GLN A 143 15.96 -7.57 -1.31
CA GLN A 143 16.70 -7.61 -2.57
C GLN A 143 17.68 -6.44 -2.71
N ASN A 144 17.24 -5.24 -2.34
CA ASN A 144 18.10 -4.05 -2.39
C ASN A 144 19.27 -4.13 -1.39
N ALA A 145 19.03 -4.72 -0.21
CA ALA A 145 20.09 -4.95 0.77
C ALA A 145 21.13 -5.96 0.26
N LEU A 146 20.68 -7.10 -0.28
CA LEU A 146 21.55 -8.13 -0.86
C LEU A 146 22.37 -7.56 -2.02
N LYS A 147 21.75 -6.76 -2.88
CA LYS A 147 22.47 -6.13 -4.00
C LYS A 147 23.61 -5.23 -3.50
N ARG A 148 23.38 -4.43 -2.45
CA ARG A 148 24.44 -3.58 -1.87
C ARG A 148 25.60 -4.42 -1.32
N GLU A 149 25.29 -5.53 -0.62
CA GLU A 149 26.33 -6.42 -0.10
C GLU A 149 27.17 -7.04 -1.24
N LEU A 150 26.54 -7.41 -2.36
CA LEU A 150 27.25 -7.92 -3.54
C LEU A 150 28.11 -6.83 -4.20
N ASP A 151 27.58 -5.61 -4.36
CA ASP A 151 28.32 -4.48 -4.92
C ASP A 151 29.55 -4.13 -4.05
N GLU A 152 29.42 -4.18 -2.71
CA GLU A 152 30.51 -3.97 -1.77
C GLU A 152 31.56 -5.07 -1.89
N ALA A 153 31.16 -6.33 -1.99
CA ALA A 153 32.06 -7.47 -2.17
C ALA A 153 32.81 -7.40 -3.51
N GLU A 154 32.13 -7.02 -4.60
CA GLU A 154 32.76 -6.81 -5.92
C GLU A 154 33.82 -5.71 -5.84
N ASN A 155 33.49 -4.57 -5.25
CA ASN A 155 34.46 -3.47 -5.06
C ASN A 155 35.67 -3.90 -4.22
N TYR A 156 35.46 -4.74 -3.19
CA TYR A 156 36.54 -5.29 -2.41
C TYR A 156 37.46 -6.17 -3.26
N VAL A 157 36.92 -7.09 -4.06
CA VAL A 157 37.70 -7.95 -4.97
C VAL A 157 38.48 -7.09 -5.95
N ILE A 158 37.85 -6.10 -6.57
CA ILE A 158 38.54 -5.17 -7.50
C ILE A 158 39.67 -4.44 -6.78
N SER A 159 39.53 -4.08 -5.51
CA SER A 159 40.59 -3.40 -4.74
C SER A 159 41.81 -4.27 -4.45
N LEU A 160 41.67 -5.58 -4.54
CA LEU A 160 42.78 -6.54 -4.38
C LEU A 160 43.57 -6.76 -5.67
N LEU A 161 43.03 -6.32 -6.81
CA LEU A 161 43.75 -6.46 -8.10
C LEU A 161 44.94 -5.49 -8.15
N PRO A 162 46.02 -5.89 -8.85
CA PRO A 162 47.22 -5.06 -8.94
C PRO A 162 46.94 -3.76 -9.69
N ALA A 163 47.60 -2.70 -9.28
CA ALA A 163 47.55 -1.44 -10.01
C ALA A 163 48.12 -1.58 -11.41
N LYS A 164 47.53 -0.93 -12.41
CA LYS A 164 48.09 -0.87 -13.76
C LYS A 164 49.43 -0.14 -13.72
N ILE A 165 50.44 -0.71 -14.37
CA ILE A 165 51.76 -0.10 -14.50
C ILE A 165 51.78 0.64 -15.85
N ASP A 166 52.21 1.88 -15.81
CA ASP A 166 52.39 2.72 -17.00
C ASP A 166 53.75 3.43 -16.86
N SER A 167 54.76 2.79 -17.38
CA SER A 167 56.14 3.30 -17.38
C SER A 167 56.72 3.35 -18.82
N ALA A 168 57.93 3.92 -18.99
CA ALA A 168 58.54 3.98 -20.31
C ALA A 168 58.86 2.61 -20.91
N ASP A 169 59.09 1.60 -20.06
CA ASP A 169 59.52 0.27 -20.46
C ASP A 169 58.44 -0.79 -20.32
N LEU A 170 57.35 -0.52 -19.57
CA LEU A 170 56.31 -1.49 -19.30
C LEU A 170 54.94 -0.81 -19.16
N HIS A 171 54.01 -1.28 -19.94
CA HIS A 171 52.59 -0.93 -19.84
C HIS A 171 51.78 -2.18 -19.56
N THR A 172 50.96 -2.16 -18.46
CA THR A 172 50.05 -3.24 -18.15
C THR A 172 48.62 -2.75 -18.21
N ASP A 173 47.76 -3.52 -18.85
CA ASP A 173 46.32 -3.27 -18.87
C ASP A 173 45.55 -4.56 -18.61
N TRP A 174 44.44 -4.43 -17.92
CA TRP A 174 43.60 -5.56 -17.63
C TRP A 174 42.14 -5.15 -17.53
N VAL A 175 41.24 -6.09 -17.77
CA VAL A 175 39.79 -5.95 -17.58
C VAL A 175 39.34 -7.08 -16.68
N PHE A 176 38.77 -6.71 -15.57
CA PHE A 176 38.10 -7.65 -14.69
C PHE A 176 36.61 -7.70 -15.04
N LYS A 177 36.09 -8.88 -15.35
CA LYS A 177 34.68 -9.12 -15.63
C LYS A 177 34.27 -10.42 -14.96
N SER A 178 33.45 -10.31 -13.92
CA SER A 178 32.87 -11.49 -13.28
C SER A 178 31.88 -12.20 -14.19
N SER A 179 31.75 -13.52 -14.04
CA SER A 179 30.76 -14.33 -14.77
C SER A 179 29.36 -14.18 -14.23
N THR A 180 29.25 -13.76 -12.97
CA THR A 180 28.03 -13.41 -12.24
C THR A 180 28.26 -12.10 -11.50
N GLU A 181 27.45 -11.76 -10.51
CA GLU A 181 27.60 -10.52 -9.74
C GLU A 181 28.88 -10.49 -8.87
N LEU A 182 29.51 -11.66 -8.61
CA LEU A 182 30.76 -11.74 -7.85
C LEU A 182 31.75 -12.68 -8.53
N GLY A 183 32.94 -12.19 -8.88
CA GLY A 183 34.05 -13.01 -9.42
C GLY A 183 34.94 -13.52 -8.29
N GLY A 184 35.36 -14.79 -8.38
CA GLY A 184 36.27 -15.42 -7.42
C GLY A 184 37.74 -15.49 -7.85
N ASP A 185 38.02 -15.15 -9.11
CA ASP A 185 39.37 -15.20 -9.63
C ASP A 185 40.12 -13.89 -9.38
N CYS A 186 41.38 -13.99 -9.00
CA CYS A 186 42.27 -12.86 -8.88
C CYS A 186 43.62 -13.19 -9.56
N PHE A 187 44.35 -12.16 -9.95
CA PHE A 187 45.68 -12.28 -10.51
C PHE A 187 46.59 -11.22 -9.86
N GLY A 188 47.87 -11.47 -9.92
CA GLY A 188 48.89 -10.54 -9.44
C GLY A 188 50.08 -10.51 -10.37
N TYR A 189 50.84 -9.43 -10.35
CA TYR A 189 52.14 -9.30 -10.99
C TYR A 189 53.01 -8.40 -10.14
N ASP A 190 54.33 -8.69 -10.19
CA ASP A 190 55.33 -7.89 -9.45
C ASP A 190 56.70 -8.03 -10.15
N TRP A 191 57.60 -7.11 -9.82
CA TRP A 191 58.97 -7.18 -10.27
C TRP A 191 59.71 -8.26 -9.49
N ILE A 192 60.39 -9.15 -10.20
CA ILE A 192 61.23 -10.19 -9.61
C ILE A 192 62.63 -9.57 -9.28
N ASP A 193 63.15 -8.78 -10.17
CA ASP A 193 64.39 -8.03 -10.04
C ASP A 193 64.33 -6.77 -10.94
N SER A 194 65.44 -6.02 -11.05
CA SER A 194 65.50 -4.78 -11.86
C SER A 194 65.21 -4.96 -13.34
N ASP A 195 65.31 -6.20 -13.86
CA ASP A 195 65.23 -6.52 -15.31
C ASP A 195 64.17 -7.59 -15.64
N LYS A 196 63.46 -8.13 -14.64
CA LYS A 196 62.46 -9.17 -14.81
C LYS A 196 61.16 -8.85 -14.11
N PHE A 197 60.10 -8.91 -14.89
CA PHE A 197 58.71 -8.72 -14.47
C PHE A 197 57.94 -10.03 -14.41
#